data_7e3f590ef75b565eef13dbf1cad4baf1
#
_entry.id   7e3f590ef75b565eef13dbf1cad4baf1
#
_cell.length_a   1.000
_cell.length_b   1.000
_cell.length_c   1.000
_cell.angle_alpha   90.00
_cell.angle_beta   90.00
_cell.angle_gamma   90.00
#
_symmetry.space_group_name_H-M   'P 1'
#
loop_
_entity.id
_entity.type
_entity.pdbx_description
1 polymer ?
#
loop_
_entity_poly.entity_id
_entity_poly.type
_entity_poly.pdbx_seq_one_letter_code
_entity_poly.pdbx_strand_id
1 'polypeptide(L)'
;VLGFTAVCVVTGLPIALLVASVVVPQFGWRAMFVLGGVGALIVWYLRKSLPESPRWLEAVGRTAEAEALMQAIEKEASQGQPLPAPAAATPAPVSPDLATLFAAPLLSRMIVGAVCLITINTLLYGFVTWLPVFFIKQGLSVATSFGYSLLMALGAPIGSAIGALTADRWGRKPTIIGASLISIILGVIYPMISDPFLLPAVGFALTVPIYVLVALLFGIYIPELFPTEVRLRASGIVNTLGRGATIVTPFLVVMLFEARGVAGVMALMIGLLVVQIITVWALGIEPRHRSLEELKGEESPSAIPQEAS
;
A
#
# COMPACT_ATOMS: atom_id res chain seq x y z
N VAL A 1 9.38 8.78 -9.24
CA VAL A 1 8.70 7.79 -10.10
C VAL A 1 7.74 6.95 -9.29
N LEU A 2 8.16 6.27 -8.19
CA LEU A 2 7.29 5.40 -7.39
C LEU A 2 6.03 6.09 -6.84
N GLY A 3 6.16 7.33 -6.34
CA GLY A 3 5.01 8.11 -5.84
C GLY A 3 3.98 8.42 -6.94
N PHE A 4 4.43 8.75 -8.14
CA PHE A 4 3.54 8.99 -9.28
C PHE A 4 2.79 7.71 -9.69
N THR A 5 3.49 6.58 -9.76
CA THR A 5 2.85 5.29 -10.05
C THR A 5 1.80 4.93 -9.01
N ALA A 6 2.06 5.17 -7.72
CA ALA A 6 1.09 4.94 -6.66
C ALA A 6 -0.18 5.79 -6.83
N VAL A 7 -0.05 7.08 -7.17
CA VAL A 7 -1.19 7.96 -7.46
C VAL A 7 -1.99 7.44 -8.66
N CYS A 8 -1.33 7.03 -9.74
CA CYS A 8 -2.00 6.47 -10.92
C CYS A 8 -2.81 5.21 -10.57
N VAL A 9 -2.24 4.30 -9.78
CA VAL A 9 -2.92 3.06 -9.38
C VAL A 9 -4.17 3.34 -8.55
N VAL A 10 -4.09 4.22 -7.55
CA VAL A 10 -5.24 4.50 -6.68
C VAL A 10 -6.32 5.34 -7.37
N THR A 11 -6.00 6.07 -8.44
CA THR A 11 -6.97 6.80 -9.28
C THR A 11 -7.91 5.85 -10.03
N GLY A 12 -7.54 4.60 -10.18
CA GLY A 12 -8.42 3.57 -10.77
C GLY A 12 -9.73 3.38 -10.00
N LEU A 13 -9.73 3.54 -8.67
CA LEU A 13 -10.94 3.39 -7.86
C LEU A 13 -12.00 4.46 -8.15
N PRO A 14 -11.70 5.78 -8.11
CA PRO A 14 -12.67 6.81 -8.51
C PRO A 14 -13.18 6.62 -9.94
N ILE A 15 -12.32 6.26 -10.88
CA ILE A 15 -12.70 6.01 -12.28
C ILE A 15 -13.68 4.83 -12.35
N ALA A 16 -13.39 3.73 -11.65
CA ALA A 16 -14.29 2.57 -11.61
C ALA A 16 -15.66 2.92 -11.02
N LEU A 17 -15.71 3.72 -9.95
CA LEU A 17 -16.97 4.17 -9.34
C LEU A 17 -17.74 5.13 -10.25
N LEU A 18 -17.05 6.02 -10.96
CA LEU A 18 -17.67 6.90 -11.96
C LEU A 18 -18.32 6.08 -13.08
N VAL A 19 -17.60 5.13 -13.64
CA VAL A 19 -18.14 4.24 -14.68
C VAL A 19 -19.29 3.40 -14.14
N ALA A 20 -19.17 2.86 -12.93
CA ALA A 20 -20.20 2.07 -12.28
C ALA A 20 -21.48 2.88 -12.01
N SER A 21 -21.37 4.15 -11.64
CA SER A 21 -22.54 5.02 -11.40
C SER A 21 -23.43 5.21 -12.62
N VAL A 22 -22.86 5.10 -13.83
CA VAL A 22 -23.56 5.23 -15.11
C VAL A 22 -23.96 3.86 -15.67
N VAL A 23 -23.03 2.90 -15.67
CA VAL A 23 -23.21 1.60 -16.34
C VAL A 23 -24.09 0.66 -15.54
N VAL A 24 -23.93 0.59 -14.23
CA VAL A 24 -24.69 -0.40 -13.41
C VAL A 24 -26.20 -0.16 -13.42
N PRO A 25 -26.72 1.08 -13.30
CA PRO A 25 -28.15 1.33 -13.37
C PRO A 25 -28.78 1.00 -14.72
N GLN A 26 -28.03 1.12 -15.84
CA GLN A 26 -28.54 0.95 -17.20
C GLN A 26 -28.35 -0.47 -17.72
N PHE A 27 -27.19 -1.08 -17.48
CA PHE A 27 -26.76 -2.36 -18.08
C PHE A 27 -26.55 -3.47 -17.05
N GLY A 28 -26.71 -3.15 -15.77
CA GLY A 28 -26.45 -4.07 -14.68
C GLY A 28 -24.94 -4.29 -14.39
N TRP A 29 -24.67 -4.96 -13.29
CA TRP A 29 -23.30 -5.19 -12.79
C TRP A 29 -22.42 -6.03 -13.73
N ARG A 30 -23.06 -6.90 -14.57
CA ARG A 30 -22.32 -7.77 -15.52
C ARG A 30 -21.56 -6.97 -16.58
N ALA A 31 -22.05 -5.79 -16.97
CA ALA A 31 -21.40 -4.93 -17.92
C ALA A 31 -20.04 -4.44 -17.43
N MET A 32 -19.86 -4.25 -16.11
CA MET A 32 -18.57 -3.88 -15.53
C MET A 32 -17.51 -4.97 -15.73
N PHE A 33 -17.89 -6.25 -15.69
CA PHE A 33 -16.94 -7.35 -15.97
C PHE A 33 -16.54 -7.39 -17.44
N VAL A 34 -17.49 -7.09 -18.36
CA VAL A 34 -17.18 -7.00 -19.80
C VAL A 34 -16.19 -5.87 -20.05
N LEU A 35 -16.41 -4.69 -19.45
CA LEU A 35 -15.48 -3.56 -19.56
C LEU A 35 -14.08 -3.90 -18.99
N GLY A 36 -14.03 -4.57 -17.84
CA GLY A 36 -12.78 -5.07 -17.26
C GLY A 36 -12.07 -6.06 -18.19
N GLY A 37 -12.83 -6.96 -18.82
CA GLY A 37 -12.31 -7.93 -19.80
C GLY A 37 -11.72 -7.24 -21.04
N VAL A 38 -12.41 -6.24 -21.58
CA VAL A 38 -11.90 -5.43 -22.71
C VAL A 38 -10.61 -4.70 -22.29
N GLY A 39 -10.60 -4.09 -21.11
CA GLY A 39 -9.39 -3.45 -20.55
C GLY A 39 -8.22 -4.42 -20.44
N ALA A 40 -8.46 -5.64 -19.96
CA ALA A 40 -7.44 -6.68 -19.87
C ALA A 40 -6.89 -7.10 -21.24
N LEU A 41 -7.73 -7.18 -22.27
CA LEU A 41 -7.30 -7.47 -23.65
C LEU A 41 -6.44 -6.34 -24.21
N ILE A 42 -6.78 -5.08 -23.95
CA ILE A 42 -5.97 -3.92 -24.34
C ILE A 42 -4.59 -3.99 -23.68
N VAL A 43 -4.55 -4.21 -22.37
CA VAL A 43 -3.28 -4.34 -21.62
C VAL A 43 -2.45 -5.52 -22.14
N TRP A 44 -3.08 -6.66 -22.42
CA TRP A 44 -2.42 -7.82 -23.01
C TRP A 44 -1.79 -7.51 -24.37
N TYR A 45 -2.49 -6.74 -25.21
CA TYR A 45 -1.96 -6.31 -26.50
C TYR A 45 -0.78 -5.34 -26.34
N LEU A 46 -0.93 -4.32 -25.48
CA LEU A 46 0.12 -3.32 -25.22
C LEU A 46 1.39 -3.96 -24.62
N ARG A 47 1.22 -4.99 -23.79
CA ARG A 47 2.36 -5.70 -23.18
C ARG A 47 3.29 -6.34 -24.21
N LYS A 48 2.81 -6.66 -25.41
CA LYS A 48 3.64 -7.27 -26.48
C LYS A 48 4.75 -6.34 -26.95
N SER A 49 4.60 -5.03 -26.76
CA SER A 49 5.60 -4.02 -27.14
C SER A 49 6.65 -3.76 -26.05
N LEU A 50 6.48 -4.32 -24.84
CA LEU A 50 7.44 -4.13 -23.76
C LEU A 50 8.60 -5.12 -23.90
N PRO A 51 9.86 -4.65 -23.79
CA PRO A 51 11.03 -5.54 -23.78
C PRO A 51 11.02 -6.40 -22.53
N GLU A 52 11.60 -7.59 -22.63
CA GLU A 52 11.80 -8.48 -21.48
C GLU A 52 12.86 -7.93 -20.53
N SER A 53 12.86 -8.39 -19.27
CA SER A 53 13.86 -7.97 -18.30
C SER A 53 15.26 -8.48 -18.70
N PRO A 54 16.32 -7.63 -18.72
CA PRO A 54 17.68 -8.07 -18.97
C PRO A 54 18.13 -9.23 -18.05
N ARG A 55 17.80 -9.15 -16.76
CA ARG A 55 18.10 -10.20 -15.77
C ARG A 55 17.41 -11.51 -16.08
N TRP A 56 16.19 -11.47 -16.59
CA TRP A 56 15.47 -12.67 -16.99
C TRP A 56 16.10 -13.29 -18.25
N LEU A 57 16.47 -12.46 -19.23
CA LEU A 57 17.16 -12.89 -20.44
C LEU A 57 18.49 -13.61 -20.10
N GLU A 58 19.26 -13.06 -19.17
CA GLU A 58 20.48 -13.71 -18.65
C GLU A 58 20.15 -15.06 -17.99
N ALA A 59 19.14 -15.11 -17.14
CA ALA A 59 18.76 -16.33 -16.42
C ALA A 59 18.31 -17.48 -17.33
N VAL A 60 17.75 -17.17 -18.52
CA VAL A 60 17.36 -18.17 -19.52
C VAL A 60 18.43 -18.41 -20.58
N GLY A 61 19.65 -17.83 -20.42
CA GLY A 61 20.79 -18.04 -21.33
C GLY A 61 20.78 -17.21 -22.62
N ARG A 62 19.85 -16.24 -22.74
CA ARG A 62 19.78 -15.31 -23.90
C ARG A 62 20.66 -14.08 -23.65
N THR A 63 21.94 -14.30 -23.39
CA THR A 63 22.90 -13.27 -22.96
C THR A 63 23.13 -12.17 -23.99
N ALA A 64 23.18 -12.50 -25.27
CA ALA A 64 23.36 -11.51 -26.33
C ALA A 64 22.21 -10.50 -26.41
N GLU A 65 20.98 -10.94 -26.20
CA GLU A 65 19.80 -10.04 -26.18
C GLU A 65 19.75 -9.20 -24.89
N ALA A 66 20.16 -9.80 -23.74
CA ALA A 66 20.29 -9.06 -22.49
C ALA A 66 21.29 -7.92 -22.63
N GLU A 67 22.45 -8.18 -23.25
CA GLU A 67 23.51 -7.20 -23.45
C GLU A 67 23.10 -6.09 -24.42
N ALA A 68 22.44 -6.44 -25.51
CA ALA A 68 21.92 -5.45 -26.48
C ALA A 68 20.86 -4.54 -25.81
N LEU A 69 20.01 -5.08 -24.98
CA LEU A 69 19.00 -4.31 -24.25
C LEU A 69 19.64 -3.40 -23.19
N MET A 70 20.64 -3.90 -22.44
CA MET A 70 21.40 -3.08 -21.50
C MET A 70 22.11 -1.91 -22.18
N GLN A 71 22.79 -2.14 -23.31
CA GLN A 71 23.42 -1.07 -24.10
C GLN A 71 22.42 -0.02 -24.57
N ALA A 72 21.22 -0.43 -24.97
CA ALA A 72 20.14 0.50 -25.34
C ALA A 72 19.69 1.36 -24.15
N ILE A 73 19.50 0.76 -22.98
CA ILE A 73 19.12 1.46 -21.75
C ILE A 73 20.23 2.43 -21.30
N GLU A 74 21.48 1.99 -21.32
CA GLU A 74 22.64 2.80 -20.96
C GLU A 74 22.81 3.99 -21.90
N LYS A 75 22.63 3.79 -23.21
CA LYS A 75 22.67 4.86 -24.21
C LYS A 75 21.56 5.90 -23.96
N GLU A 76 20.36 5.46 -23.61
CA GLU A 76 19.25 6.36 -23.30
C GLU A 76 19.48 7.09 -21.97
N ALA A 77 19.97 6.41 -20.95
CA ALA A 77 20.23 6.97 -19.62
C ALA A 77 21.42 7.93 -19.60
N SER A 78 22.44 7.65 -20.38
CA SER A 78 23.69 8.46 -20.41
C SER A 78 23.50 9.83 -21.05
N GLN A 79 22.48 10.01 -21.88
CA GLN A 79 22.27 11.26 -22.65
C GLN A 79 23.59 11.81 -23.28
N GLY A 80 24.53 10.93 -23.61
CA GLY A 80 25.85 11.29 -24.17
C GLY A 80 26.93 11.61 -23.13
N GLN A 81 26.66 11.45 -21.83
CA GLN A 81 27.67 11.56 -20.78
C GLN A 81 28.23 10.18 -20.41
N PRO A 82 29.52 10.07 -20.03
CA PRO A 82 30.08 8.80 -19.60
C PRO A 82 29.39 8.34 -18.32
N LEU A 83 28.90 7.08 -18.31
CA LEU A 83 28.32 6.46 -17.13
C LEU A 83 29.40 6.20 -16.07
N PRO A 84 29.08 6.26 -14.78
CA PRO A 84 30.00 5.86 -13.71
C PRO A 84 30.47 4.42 -13.93
N ALA A 85 31.72 4.14 -13.58
CA ALA A 85 32.24 2.78 -13.66
C ALA A 85 31.35 1.80 -12.89
N PRO A 86 31.11 0.58 -13.41
CA PRO A 86 30.29 -0.40 -12.70
C PRO A 86 30.85 -0.64 -11.29
N ALA A 87 29.99 -0.58 -10.29
CA ALA A 87 30.38 -0.96 -8.94
C ALA A 87 30.84 -2.42 -8.95
N ALA A 88 31.92 -2.72 -8.20
CA ALA A 88 32.41 -4.09 -8.09
C ALA A 88 31.27 -5.04 -7.73
N ALA A 89 31.16 -6.16 -8.45
CA ALA A 89 30.12 -7.15 -8.22
C ALA A 89 30.19 -7.63 -6.76
N THR A 90 29.23 -7.22 -5.96
CA THR A 90 29.06 -7.73 -4.61
C THR A 90 28.62 -9.20 -4.73
N PRO A 91 29.26 -10.14 -4.02
CA PRO A 91 28.82 -11.54 -4.04
C PRO A 91 27.32 -11.61 -3.75
N ALA A 92 26.61 -12.46 -4.51
CA ALA A 92 25.18 -12.64 -4.32
C ALA A 92 24.91 -12.96 -2.85
N PRO A 93 24.07 -12.20 -2.14
CA PRO A 93 23.84 -12.43 -0.72
C PRO A 93 23.28 -13.84 -0.54
N VAL A 94 23.93 -14.63 0.33
CA VAL A 94 23.41 -15.92 0.73
C VAL A 94 22.04 -15.69 1.35
N SER A 95 21.01 -16.29 0.77
CA SER A 95 19.65 -16.12 1.28
C SER A 95 19.56 -16.71 2.70
N PRO A 96 19.35 -15.89 3.74
CA PRO A 96 19.24 -16.40 5.11
C PRO A 96 18.08 -17.40 5.23
N ASP A 97 18.19 -18.33 6.19
CA ASP A 97 17.13 -19.29 6.48
C ASP A 97 15.84 -18.55 6.91
N LEU A 98 14.67 -19.15 6.60
CA LEU A 98 13.36 -18.60 7.00
C LEU A 98 13.23 -18.44 8.51
N ALA A 99 13.88 -19.30 9.29
CA ALA A 99 13.91 -19.21 10.75
C ALA A 99 14.48 -17.88 11.24
N THR A 100 15.42 -17.28 10.51
CA THR A 100 16.03 -15.99 10.84
C THR A 100 15.00 -14.85 10.88
N LEU A 101 13.94 -14.92 10.10
CA LEU A 101 12.87 -13.91 10.06
C LEU A 101 12.06 -13.85 11.36
N PHE A 102 12.00 -14.98 12.08
CA PHE A 102 11.27 -15.13 13.34
C PHE A 102 12.17 -15.00 14.58
N ALA A 103 13.44 -14.71 14.40
CA ALA A 103 14.37 -14.38 15.47
C ALA A 103 14.44 -12.87 15.72
N ALA A 104 14.84 -12.45 16.92
CA ALA A 104 15.14 -11.05 17.18
C ALA A 104 16.41 -10.64 16.38
N PRO A 105 16.46 -9.44 15.81
CA PRO A 105 15.52 -8.31 15.90
C PRO A 105 14.43 -8.30 14.79
N LEU A 106 14.51 -9.20 13.81
CA LEU A 106 13.59 -9.19 12.66
C LEU A 106 12.14 -9.50 13.05
N LEU A 107 11.90 -10.26 14.11
CA LEU A 107 10.56 -10.58 14.59
C LEU A 107 9.74 -9.32 14.92
N SER A 108 10.34 -8.31 15.59
CA SER A 108 9.64 -7.07 15.88
C SER A 108 9.22 -6.32 14.61
N ARG A 109 10.06 -6.33 13.58
CA ARG A 109 9.77 -5.73 12.27
C ARG A 109 8.68 -6.51 11.53
N MET A 110 8.68 -7.84 11.64
CA MET A 110 7.61 -8.70 11.11
C MET A 110 6.27 -8.40 11.77
N ILE A 111 6.24 -8.22 13.10
CA ILE A 111 5.02 -7.85 13.84
C ILE A 111 4.50 -6.48 13.39
N VAL A 112 5.37 -5.47 13.33
CA VAL A 112 5.00 -4.13 12.83
C VAL A 112 4.43 -4.21 11.42
N GLY A 113 5.12 -4.90 10.52
CA GLY A 113 4.68 -5.06 9.14
C GLY A 113 3.32 -5.77 9.04
N ALA A 114 3.14 -6.88 9.77
CA ALA A 114 1.90 -7.64 9.79
C ALA A 114 0.73 -6.81 10.32
N VAL A 115 0.88 -6.14 11.47
CA VAL A 115 -0.17 -5.28 12.05
C VAL A 115 -0.53 -4.15 11.09
N CYS A 116 0.45 -3.46 10.52
CA CYS A 116 0.21 -2.39 9.55
C CYS A 116 -0.57 -2.89 8.33
N LEU A 117 -0.17 -4.02 7.73
CA LEU A 117 -0.84 -4.54 6.53
C LEU A 117 -2.20 -5.17 6.83
N ILE A 118 -2.40 -5.81 7.97
CA ILE A 118 -3.72 -6.27 8.42
C ILE A 118 -4.65 -5.08 8.59
N THR A 119 -4.20 -4.04 9.30
CA THR A 119 -5.00 -2.83 9.55
C THR A 119 -5.41 -2.17 8.24
N ILE A 120 -4.45 -1.83 7.38
CA ILE A 120 -4.78 -1.08 6.15
C ILE A 120 -5.63 -1.90 5.18
N ASN A 121 -5.38 -3.20 5.03
CA ASN A 121 -6.22 -4.06 4.20
C ASN A 121 -7.65 -4.15 4.76
N THR A 122 -7.82 -4.26 6.09
CA THR A 122 -9.15 -4.25 6.71
C THR A 122 -9.86 -2.91 6.50
N LEU A 123 -9.17 -1.77 6.61
CA LEU A 123 -9.75 -0.46 6.30
C LEU A 123 -10.21 -0.35 4.84
N LEU A 124 -9.38 -0.77 3.89
CA LEU A 124 -9.71 -0.71 2.46
C LEU A 124 -10.88 -1.63 2.12
N TYR A 125 -10.77 -2.90 2.48
CA TYR A 125 -11.75 -3.93 2.12
C TYR A 125 -12.95 -4.00 3.07
N GLY A 126 -12.87 -3.38 4.24
CA GLY A 126 -13.97 -3.34 5.21
C GLY A 126 -14.79 -2.04 5.17
N PHE A 127 -14.20 -0.92 4.78
CA PHE A 127 -14.91 0.36 4.70
C PHE A 127 -15.01 0.87 3.27
N VAL A 128 -13.87 1.18 2.63
CA VAL A 128 -13.89 1.86 1.31
C VAL A 128 -14.64 1.05 0.26
N THR A 129 -14.41 -0.26 0.19
CA THR A 129 -15.07 -1.14 -0.78
C THR A 129 -16.55 -1.35 -0.47
N TRP A 130 -16.96 -1.25 0.80
CA TRP A 130 -18.35 -1.46 1.23
C TRP A 130 -19.22 -0.20 1.21
N LEU A 131 -18.66 0.97 0.96
CA LEU A 131 -19.38 2.25 0.93
C LEU A 131 -20.68 2.20 0.11
N PRO A 132 -20.69 1.74 -1.15
CA PRO A 132 -21.93 1.68 -1.93
C PRO A 132 -23.01 0.79 -1.26
N VAL A 133 -22.57 -0.33 -0.67
CA VAL A 133 -23.46 -1.28 0.01
C VAL A 133 -24.08 -0.65 1.27
N PHE A 134 -23.27 0.09 2.04
CA PHE A 134 -23.78 0.79 3.24
C PHE A 134 -24.87 1.81 2.87
N PHE A 135 -24.66 2.57 1.80
CA PHE A 135 -25.63 3.56 1.33
C PHE A 135 -26.92 2.91 0.80
N ILE A 136 -26.80 1.82 0.02
CA ILE A 136 -27.96 1.07 -0.47
C ILE A 136 -28.78 0.51 0.70
N LYS A 137 -28.13 -0.06 1.73
CA LYS A 137 -28.81 -0.58 2.94
C LYS A 137 -29.46 0.53 3.78
N GLN A 138 -29.02 1.78 3.64
CA GLN A 138 -29.66 2.97 4.23
C GLN A 138 -30.81 3.52 3.39
N GLY A 139 -31.17 2.86 2.27
CA GLY A 139 -32.31 3.21 1.44
C GLY A 139 -31.98 4.16 0.26
N LEU A 140 -30.71 4.49 0.02
CA LEU A 140 -30.32 5.29 -1.14
C LEU A 140 -30.41 4.45 -2.42
N SER A 141 -30.69 5.14 -3.55
CA SER A 141 -30.66 4.50 -4.86
C SER A 141 -29.25 4.01 -5.21
N VAL A 142 -29.15 3.03 -6.09
CA VAL A 142 -27.85 2.51 -6.57
C VAL A 142 -27.00 3.62 -7.17
N ALA A 143 -27.59 4.48 -8.02
CA ALA A 143 -26.87 5.59 -8.65
C ALA A 143 -26.34 6.59 -7.63
N THR A 144 -27.15 7.01 -6.65
CA THR A 144 -26.77 7.93 -5.57
C THR A 144 -25.67 7.32 -4.70
N SER A 145 -25.76 6.02 -4.38
CA SER A 145 -24.77 5.32 -3.57
C SER A 145 -23.40 5.27 -4.25
N PHE A 146 -23.34 4.99 -5.53
CA PHE A 146 -22.10 5.08 -6.30
C PHE A 146 -21.59 6.51 -6.43
N GLY A 147 -22.48 7.50 -6.60
CA GLY A 147 -22.10 8.92 -6.64
C GLY A 147 -21.47 9.39 -5.34
N TYR A 148 -22.05 9.06 -4.19
CA TYR A 148 -21.45 9.38 -2.88
C TYR A 148 -20.11 8.66 -2.66
N SER A 149 -20.05 7.40 -3.03
CA SER A 149 -18.80 6.63 -2.94
C SER A 149 -17.71 7.19 -3.85
N LEU A 150 -18.09 7.69 -5.04
CA LEU A 150 -17.17 8.38 -5.95
C LEU A 150 -16.60 9.65 -5.31
N LEU A 151 -17.46 10.51 -4.72
CA LEU A 151 -17.01 11.73 -4.05
C LEU A 151 -16.01 11.41 -2.93
N MET A 152 -16.29 10.40 -2.12
CA MET A 152 -15.39 9.96 -1.07
C MET A 152 -14.08 9.39 -1.63
N ALA A 153 -14.16 8.59 -2.71
CA ALA A 153 -13.00 7.97 -3.33
C ALA A 153 -12.05 8.97 -4.03
N LEU A 154 -12.50 10.18 -4.34
CA LEU A 154 -11.62 11.27 -4.81
C LEU A 154 -10.55 11.66 -3.78
N GLY A 155 -10.75 11.33 -2.51
CA GLY A 155 -9.74 11.45 -1.47
C GLY A 155 -8.53 10.53 -1.67
N ALA A 156 -8.67 9.43 -2.46
CA ALA A 156 -7.61 8.45 -2.64
C ALA A 156 -6.36 8.99 -3.36
N PRO A 157 -6.45 9.59 -4.55
CA PRO A 157 -5.27 10.18 -5.20
C PRO A 157 -4.68 11.33 -4.41
N ILE A 158 -5.52 12.15 -3.74
CA ILE A 158 -5.06 13.26 -2.90
C ILE A 158 -4.30 12.73 -1.69
N GLY A 159 -4.86 11.76 -0.97
CA GLY A 159 -4.21 11.13 0.18
C GLY A 159 -2.90 10.44 -0.20
N SER A 160 -2.87 9.73 -1.32
CA SER A 160 -1.66 9.09 -1.82
C SER A 160 -0.56 10.10 -2.16
N ALA A 161 -0.90 11.22 -2.80
CA ALA A 161 0.03 12.30 -3.08
C ALA A 161 0.57 12.96 -1.79
N ILE A 162 -0.30 13.24 -0.82
CA ILE A 162 0.09 13.75 0.50
C ILE A 162 1.03 12.75 1.19
N GLY A 163 0.72 11.46 1.17
CA GLY A 163 1.54 10.41 1.76
C GLY A 163 2.95 10.36 1.19
N ALA A 164 3.07 10.44 -0.14
CA ALA A 164 4.35 10.47 -0.82
C ALA A 164 5.18 11.72 -0.44
N LEU A 165 4.54 12.89 -0.31
CA LEU A 165 5.22 14.15 0.02
C LEU A 165 5.61 14.26 1.50
N THR A 166 4.77 13.75 2.40
CA THR A 166 4.98 13.84 3.85
C THR A 166 5.98 12.83 4.37
N ALA A 167 6.08 11.66 3.71
CA ALA A 167 7.02 10.60 4.05
C ALA A 167 8.46 11.11 4.17
N ASP A 168 8.90 11.92 3.22
CA ASP A 168 10.27 12.45 3.17
C ASP A 168 10.47 13.66 4.08
N ARG A 169 9.40 14.45 4.33
CA ARG A 169 9.50 15.68 5.14
C ARG A 169 9.45 15.40 6.64
N TRP A 170 8.50 14.61 7.09
CA TRP A 170 8.22 14.40 8.51
C TRP A 170 8.72 13.05 9.04
N GLY A 171 9.07 12.14 8.14
CA GLY A 171 9.45 10.77 8.47
C GLY A 171 8.26 9.81 8.37
N ARG A 172 8.59 8.52 8.34
CA ARG A 172 7.60 7.45 8.12
C ARG A 172 6.73 7.23 9.35
N LYS A 173 7.35 7.05 10.51
CA LYS A 173 6.68 6.75 11.78
C LYS A 173 5.74 7.88 12.25
N PRO A 174 6.14 9.17 12.30
CA PRO A 174 5.23 10.26 12.66
C PRO A 174 4.05 10.40 11.69
N THR A 175 4.29 10.21 10.39
CA THR A 175 3.22 10.33 9.39
C THR A 175 2.21 9.19 9.52
N ILE A 176 2.65 7.94 9.79
CA ILE A 176 1.73 6.80 10.05
C ILE A 176 0.88 7.10 11.28
N ILE A 177 1.49 7.52 12.38
CA ILE A 177 0.77 7.83 13.64
C ILE A 177 -0.20 8.99 13.42
N GLY A 178 0.22 10.07 12.80
CA GLY A 178 -0.62 11.24 12.54
C GLY A 178 -1.80 10.93 11.64
N ALA A 179 -1.59 10.22 10.53
CA ALA A 179 -2.67 9.81 9.63
C ALA A 179 -3.64 8.84 10.32
N SER A 180 -3.13 7.93 11.16
CA SER A 180 -3.98 7.02 11.96
C SER A 180 -4.83 7.80 12.97
N LEU A 181 -4.28 8.77 13.67
CA LEU A 181 -5.02 9.61 14.62
C LEU A 181 -6.13 10.42 13.93
N ILE A 182 -5.82 11.05 12.78
CA ILE A 182 -6.82 11.77 11.99
C ILE A 182 -7.93 10.81 11.52
N SER A 183 -7.57 9.60 11.08
CA SER A 183 -8.54 8.58 10.68
C SER A 183 -9.44 8.13 11.85
N ILE A 184 -8.89 8.02 13.07
CA ILE A 184 -9.67 7.70 14.28
C ILE A 184 -10.67 8.82 14.57
N ILE A 185 -10.23 10.08 14.61
CA ILE A 185 -11.09 11.22 14.90
C ILE A 185 -12.25 11.28 13.90
N LEU A 186 -11.95 11.21 12.60
CA LEU A 186 -12.97 11.24 11.55
C LEU A 186 -13.84 9.99 11.56
N GLY A 187 -13.29 8.84 11.91
CA GLY A 187 -14.02 7.57 12.06
C GLY A 187 -15.02 7.57 13.22
N VAL A 188 -14.73 8.31 14.31
CA VAL A 188 -15.69 8.53 15.41
C VAL A 188 -16.82 9.48 14.98
N ILE A 189 -16.50 10.53 14.22
CA ILE A 189 -17.47 11.52 13.77
C ILE A 189 -18.40 10.96 12.69
N TYR A 190 -17.87 10.17 11.77
CA TYR A 190 -18.56 9.71 10.56
C TYR A 190 -19.93 9.05 10.83
N PRO A 191 -20.10 8.11 11.78
CA PRO A 191 -21.40 7.49 12.05
C PRO A 191 -22.42 8.43 12.72
N MET A 192 -21.99 9.60 13.21
CA MET A 192 -22.87 10.59 13.87
C MET A 192 -23.52 11.55 12.85
N ILE A 193 -23.11 11.48 11.59
CA ILE A 193 -23.60 12.39 10.54
C ILE A 193 -24.83 11.78 9.89
N SER A 194 -25.92 12.54 9.93
CA SER A 194 -27.19 12.19 9.29
C SER A 194 -27.50 13.11 8.08
N ASP A 195 -26.77 14.20 7.90
CA ASP A 195 -26.96 15.12 6.78
C ASP A 195 -26.43 14.54 5.46
N PRO A 196 -27.29 14.43 4.41
CA PRO A 196 -26.92 13.85 3.14
C PRO A 196 -25.79 14.57 2.40
N PHE A 197 -25.60 15.88 2.64
CA PHE A 197 -24.52 16.65 2.01
C PHE A 197 -23.22 16.55 2.80
N LEU A 198 -23.33 16.50 4.12
CA LEU A 198 -22.16 16.44 4.99
C LEU A 198 -21.53 15.03 5.02
N LEU A 199 -22.34 13.97 4.85
CA LEU A 199 -21.91 12.58 4.88
C LEU A 199 -20.80 12.26 3.85
N PRO A 200 -20.96 12.55 2.54
CA PRO A 200 -19.89 12.33 1.58
C PRO A 200 -18.68 13.25 1.78
N ALA A 201 -18.88 14.48 2.31
CA ALA A 201 -17.78 15.40 2.57
C ALA A 201 -16.88 14.90 3.71
N VAL A 202 -17.44 14.44 4.81
CA VAL A 202 -16.65 13.86 5.92
C VAL A 202 -16.07 12.50 5.52
N GLY A 203 -16.80 11.73 4.72
CA GLY A 203 -16.26 10.50 4.15
C GLY A 203 -15.07 10.73 3.22
N PHE A 204 -15.10 11.79 2.40
CA PHE A 204 -13.94 12.24 1.63
C PHE A 204 -12.77 12.59 2.56
N ALA A 205 -13.02 13.40 3.59
CA ALA A 205 -12.00 13.78 4.57
C ALA A 205 -11.40 12.56 5.29
N LEU A 206 -12.21 11.52 5.58
CA LEU A 206 -11.75 10.25 6.17
C LEU A 206 -10.93 9.42 5.17
N THR A 207 -11.30 9.44 3.89
CA THR A 207 -10.59 8.66 2.86
C THR A 207 -9.17 9.19 2.64
N VAL A 208 -8.95 10.50 2.74
CA VAL A 208 -7.61 11.11 2.56
C VAL A 208 -6.56 10.48 3.49
N PRO A 209 -6.67 10.50 4.83
CA PRO A 209 -5.65 9.94 5.71
C PRO A 209 -5.53 8.41 5.58
N ILE A 210 -6.60 7.69 5.24
CA ILE A 210 -6.52 6.25 4.92
C ILE A 210 -5.59 6.03 3.72
N TYR A 211 -5.69 6.85 2.66
CA TYR A 211 -4.81 6.70 1.50
C TYR A 211 -3.41 7.30 1.69
N VAL A 212 -3.21 8.19 2.64
CA VAL A 212 -1.86 8.51 3.15
C VAL A 212 -1.20 7.25 3.71
N LEU A 213 -1.93 6.48 4.54
CA LEU A 213 -1.44 5.20 5.08
C LEU A 213 -1.18 4.18 3.98
N VAL A 214 -2.06 4.08 2.96
CA VAL A 214 -1.86 3.17 1.81
C VAL A 214 -0.53 3.46 1.11
N ALA A 215 -0.29 4.71 0.73
CA ALA A 215 0.92 5.10 0.02
C ALA A 215 2.19 4.84 0.85
N LEU A 216 2.14 5.18 2.15
CA LEU A 216 3.26 4.95 3.07
C LEU A 216 3.53 3.47 3.29
N LEU A 217 2.52 2.70 3.66
CA LEU A 217 2.71 1.32 4.09
C LEU A 217 3.10 0.41 2.92
N PHE A 218 2.36 0.45 1.81
CA PHE A 218 2.66 -0.44 0.67
C PHE A 218 3.88 0.02 -0.14
N GLY A 219 4.05 1.34 -0.31
CA GLY A 219 5.07 1.89 -1.21
C GLY A 219 6.43 2.11 -0.58
N ILE A 220 6.47 2.42 0.71
CA ILE A 220 7.68 2.97 1.36
C ILE A 220 8.05 2.16 2.61
N TYR A 221 7.21 2.17 3.63
CA TYR A 221 7.56 1.68 4.97
C TYR A 221 7.85 0.19 5.03
N ILE A 222 6.97 -0.65 4.45
CA ILE A 222 7.16 -2.11 4.49
C ILE A 222 8.45 -2.56 3.79
N PRO A 223 8.79 -2.07 2.58
CA PRO A 223 10.08 -2.39 1.96
C PRO A 223 11.30 -1.88 2.76
N GLU A 224 11.16 -0.75 3.46
CA GLU A 224 12.24 -0.16 4.26
C GLU A 224 12.43 -0.82 5.64
N LEU A 225 11.43 -1.58 6.14
CA LEU A 225 11.55 -2.30 7.41
C LEU A 225 12.61 -3.41 7.38
N PHE A 226 12.90 -3.97 6.21
CA PHE A 226 13.68 -5.20 6.08
C PHE A 226 15.00 -4.97 5.34
N PRO A 227 16.12 -5.54 5.84
CA PRO A 227 17.39 -5.57 5.13
C PRO A 227 17.25 -6.20 3.74
N THR A 228 18.11 -5.80 2.82
CA THR A 228 18.03 -6.19 1.40
C THR A 228 18.00 -7.70 1.20
N GLU A 229 18.77 -8.45 2.01
CA GLU A 229 18.92 -9.91 1.91
C GLU A 229 17.61 -10.68 2.19
N VAL A 230 16.77 -10.15 3.08
CA VAL A 230 15.52 -10.81 3.50
C VAL A 230 14.27 -10.06 3.05
N ARG A 231 14.41 -8.86 2.47
CA ARG A 231 13.32 -7.93 2.15
C ARG A 231 12.18 -8.58 1.39
N LEU A 232 12.49 -9.29 0.31
CA LEU A 232 11.46 -9.88 -0.55
C LEU A 232 10.66 -10.96 0.19
N ARG A 233 11.33 -11.82 0.95
CA ARG A 233 10.68 -12.88 1.72
C ARG A 233 9.87 -12.33 2.89
N ALA A 234 10.46 -11.43 3.67
CA ALA A 234 9.78 -10.79 4.80
C ALA A 234 8.56 -9.97 4.36
N SER A 235 8.73 -9.10 3.35
CA SER A 235 7.62 -8.34 2.77
C SER A 235 6.55 -9.27 2.18
N GLY A 236 6.93 -10.39 1.56
CA GLY A 236 6.00 -11.40 1.06
C GLY A 236 5.15 -12.01 2.17
N ILE A 237 5.76 -12.42 3.28
CA ILE A 237 5.06 -13.01 4.43
C ILE A 237 4.08 -12.00 5.05
N VAL A 238 4.52 -10.78 5.35
CA VAL A 238 3.63 -9.77 5.96
C VAL A 238 2.51 -9.34 5.00
N ASN A 239 2.76 -9.30 3.68
CA ASN A 239 1.70 -9.09 2.68
C ASN A 239 0.70 -10.26 2.67
N THR A 240 1.16 -11.49 2.79
CA THR A 240 0.29 -12.67 2.87
C THR A 240 -0.62 -12.59 4.10
N LEU A 241 -0.09 -12.21 5.26
CA LEU A 241 -0.89 -12.00 6.48
C LEU A 241 -1.92 -10.86 6.29
N GLY A 242 -1.49 -9.72 5.72
CA GLY A 242 -2.38 -8.61 5.41
C GLY A 242 -3.49 -8.99 4.43
N ARG A 243 -3.17 -9.75 3.39
CA ARG A 243 -4.16 -10.27 2.43
C ARG A 243 -5.05 -11.34 3.04
N GLY A 244 -4.51 -12.19 3.91
CA GLY A 244 -5.29 -13.17 4.67
C GLY A 244 -6.40 -12.52 5.51
N ALA A 245 -6.14 -11.36 6.10
CA ALA A 245 -7.15 -10.60 6.83
C ALA A 245 -8.35 -10.21 5.94
N THR A 246 -8.16 -9.98 4.62
CA THR A 246 -9.25 -9.63 3.71
C THR A 246 -10.25 -10.76 3.50
N ILE A 247 -9.89 -12.01 3.79
CA ILE A 247 -10.80 -13.17 3.73
C ILE A 247 -11.82 -13.07 4.88
N VAL A 248 -11.37 -12.68 6.07
CA VAL A 248 -12.20 -12.59 7.28
C VAL A 248 -12.97 -11.27 7.34
N THR A 249 -12.40 -10.20 6.82
CA THR A 249 -12.96 -8.84 6.88
C THR A 249 -14.42 -8.74 6.42
N PRO A 250 -14.86 -9.30 5.28
CA PRO A 250 -16.26 -9.18 4.84
C PRO A 250 -17.24 -9.79 5.84
N PHE A 251 -16.90 -10.92 6.45
CA PHE A 251 -17.75 -11.57 7.46
C PHE A 251 -17.88 -10.72 8.72
N LEU A 252 -16.78 -10.16 9.21
CA LEU A 252 -16.79 -9.23 10.34
C LEU A 252 -17.59 -7.96 10.02
N VAL A 253 -17.43 -7.40 8.83
CA VAL A 253 -18.16 -6.20 8.41
C VAL A 253 -19.66 -6.47 8.37
N VAL A 254 -20.12 -7.57 7.76
CA VAL A 254 -21.54 -7.92 7.73
C VAL A 254 -22.08 -8.10 9.15
N MET A 255 -21.42 -8.89 9.98
CA MET A 255 -21.83 -9.14 11.35
C MET A 255 -21.94 -7.86 12.19
N LEU A 256 -20.93 -6.99 12.10
CA LEU A 256 -20.91 -5.73 12.86
C LEU A 256 -21.90 -4.71 12.32
N PHE A 257 -22.08 -4.68 11.00
CA PHE A 257 -23.05 -3.79 10.35
C PHE A 257 -24.49 -4.19 10.74
N GLU A 258 -24.81 -5.47 10.75
CA GLU A 258 -26.14 -5.96 11.17
C GLU A 258 -26.39 -5.72 12.66
N ALA A 259 -25.36 -5.82 13.51
CA ALA A 259 -25.49 -5.61 14.93
C ALA A 259 -25.59 -4.13 15.35
N ARG A 260 -24.81 -3.25 14.73
CA ARG A 260 -24.64 -1.84 15.17
C ARG A 260 -24.54 -0.84 14.01
N GLY A 261 -24.90 -1.21 12.79
CA GLY A 261 -24.78 -0.36 11.61
C GLY A 261 -23.33 0.05 11.30
N VAL A 262 -23.16 1.21 10.64
CA VAL A 262 -21.84 1.76 10.30
C VAL A 262 -20.97 1.98 11.54
N ALA A 263 -21.56 2.32 12.68
CA ALA A 263 -20.82 2.53 13.93
C ALA A 263 -20.05 1.28 14.40
N GLY A 264 -20.63 0.08 14.20
CA GLY A 264 -19.97 -1.19 14.51
C GLY A 264 -18.73 -1.43 13.63
N VAL A 265 -18.83 -1.12 12.36
CA VAL A 265 -17.71 -1.23 11.41
C VAL A 265 -16.62 -0.21 11.75
N MET A 266 -17.01 1.03 12.06
CA MET A 266 -16.04 2.06 12.47
C MET A 266 -15.31 1.68 13.76
N ALA A 267 -16.00 1.09 14.74
CA ALA A 267 -15.38 0.64 15.99
C ALA A 267 -14.28 -0.40 15.75
N LEU A 268 -14.50 -1.37 14.84
CA LEU A 268 -13.46 -2.32 14.43
C LEU A 268 -12.23 -1.60 13.84
N MET A 269 -12.47 -0.66 12.93
CA MET A 269 -11.39 0.07 12.27
C MET A 269 -10.60 0.95 13.22
N ILE A 270 -11.28 1.65 14.11
CA ILE A 270 -10.65 2.44 15.17
C ILE A 270 -9.80 1.54 16.08
N GLY A 271 -10.32 0.39 16.49
CA GLY A 271 -9.58 -0.58 17.29
C GLY A 271 -8.28 -1.04 16.61
N LEU A 272 -8.33 -1.35 15.31
CA LEU A 272 -7.14 -1.74 14.53
C LEU A 272 -6.16 -0.57 14.38
N LEU A 273 -6.62 0.65 14.15
CA LEU A 273 -5.77 1.84 14.07
C LEU A 273 -5.07 2.13 15.40
N VAL A 274 -5.76 1.94 16.53
CA VAL A 274 -5.15 2.07 17.88
C VAL A 274 -4.04 1.04 18.05
N VAL A 275 -4.31 -0.23 17.71
CA VAL A 275 -3.29 -1.30 17.76
C VAL A 275 -2.10 -0.95 16.86
N GLN A 276 -2.35 -0.44 15.64
CA GLN A 276 -1.30 0.01 14.73
C GLN A 276 -0.45 1.13 15.33
N ILE A 277 -1.08 2.16 15.92
CA ILE A 277 -0.36 3.27 16.56
C ILE A 277 0.54 2.75 17.68
N ILE A 278 0.01 1.92 18.57
CA ILE A 278 0.78 1.35 19.69
C ILE A 278 1.95 0.52 19.16
N THR A 279 1.70 -0.34 18.17
CA THR A 279 2.74 -1.21 17.59
C THR A 279 3.83 -0.41 16.88
N VAL A 280 3.45 0.57 16.06
CA VAL A 280 4.41 1.43 15.36
C VAL A 280 5.16 2.32 16.34
N TRP A 281 4.51 2.84 17.37
CA TRP A 281 5.18 3.66 18.41
C TRP A 281 6.19 2.84 19.21
N ALA A 282 5.83 1.65 19.66
CA ALA A 282 6.64 0.83 20.54
C ALA A 282 7.77 0.06 19.79
N LEU A 283 7.45 -0.52 18.63
CA LEU A 283 8.34 -1.45 17.91
C LEU A 283 8.80 -0.93 16.55
N GLY A 284 8.16 0.14 16.03
CA GLY A 284 8.47 0.67 14.71
C GLY A 284 9.83 1.36 14.67
N ILE A 285 10.55 1.17 13.59
CA ILE A 285 11.80 1.89 13.29
C ILE A 285 11.50 3.12 12.41
N GLU A 286 12.36 4.14 12.49
CA GLU A 286 12.32 5.31 11.61
C GLU A 286 13.50 5.23 10.62
N PRO A 287 13.27 4.80 9.38
CA PRO A 287 14.35 4.60 8.41
C PRO A 287 14.82 5.90 7.73
N ARG A 288 14.28 7.06 8.12
CA ARG A 288 14.56 8.35 7.48
C ARG A 288 16.05 8.67 7.51
N HIS A 289 16.65 8.95 6.34
CA HIS A 289 18.05 9.36 6.16
C HIS A 289 19.12 8.38 6.69
N ARG A 290 18.75 7.14 6.99
CA ARG A 290 19.70 6.09 7.37
C ARG A 290 19.86 5.08 6.23
N SER A 291 21.10 4.71 5.94
CA SER A 291 21.33 3.59 5.03
C SER A 291 20.87 2.28 5.69
N LEU A 292 20.46 1.32 4.89
CA LEU A 292 20.05 0.00 5.42
C LEU A 292 21.21 -0.73 6.09
N GLU A 293 22.45 -0.38 5.73
CA GLU A 293 23.69 -0.87 6.32
C GLU A 293 23.91 -0.29 7.73
N GLU A 294 23.58 0.99 7.96
CA GLU A 294 23.65 1.64 9.28
C GLU A 294 22.64 1.03 10.26
N LEU A 295 21.44 0.71 9.79
CA LEU A 295 20.42 0.01 10.60
C LEU A 295 20.86 -1.42 11.00
N LYS A 296 21.80 -2.01 10.26
CA LYS A 296 22.41 -3.32 10.56
C LYS A 296 23.53 -3.18 11.59
N GLY A 297 24.27 -2.07 11.60
CA GLY A 297 25.39 -1.81 12.51
C GLY A 297 24.97 -1.55 13.96
N GLU A 298 23.81 -0.93 14.19
CA GLU A 298 23.26 -0.71 15.54
C GLU A 298 22.81 -2.01 16.26
N GLU A 299 22.61 -3.08 15.51
CA GLU A 299 22.16 -4.39 16.01
C GLU A 299 23.33 -5.36 16.30
N SER A 300 24.57 -4.99 15.98
CA SER A 300 25.75 -5.81 16.29
C SER A 300 26.28 -5.45 17.69
N PRO A 301 26.24 -6.36 18.68
CA PRO A 301 26.87 -6.10 19.98
C PRO A 301 28.37 -6.01 19.78
N SER A 302 28.92 -4.85 20.15
CA SER A 302 30.38 -4.56 20.31
C SER A 302 31.23 -4.70 19.03
N ALA A 303 31.43 -3.58 18.33
CA ALA A 303 32.74 -3.35 17.72
C ALA A 303 33.78 -3.19 18.85
N ILE A 304 34.60 -4.19 19.02
CA ILE A 304 35.82 -4.12 19.87
C ILE A 304 36.63 -2.93 19.38
N PRO A 305 37.07 -2.00 20.26
CA PRO A 305 37.95 -0.95 19.85
C PRO A 305 39.26 -1.62 19.36
N GLN A 306 39.61 -1.40 18.11
CA GLN A 306 40.97 -1.69 17.65
C GLN A 306 41.89 -0.69 18.39
N GLU A 307 42.52 -1.17 19.44
CA GLU A 307 43.65 -0.52 20.08
C GLU A 307 44.72 -0.28 19.01
N ALA A 308 45.09 0.99 18.91
CA ALA A 308 46.24 1.45 18.18
C ALA A 308 47.52 0.82 18.75
N SER A 309 48.29 0.14 17.94
CA SER A 309 49.72 -0.13 18.15
C SER A 309 50.49 0.21 16.91
#